data_119a18bfc60a49c83d2cce3a5d3a72aa
#
_entry.id   119a18bfc60a49c83d2cce3a5d3a72aa
#
_cell.length_a   1.000
_cell.length_b   1.000
_cell.length_c   1.000
_cell.angle_alpha   90.00
_cell.angle_beta   90.00
_cell.angle_gamma   90.00
#
_symmetry.space_group_name_H-M   'P 1'
#
loop_
_entity.id
_entity.type
_entity.pdbx_description
1 polymer ?
#
loop_
_entity_poly.entity_id
_entity_poly.type
_entity_poly.pdbx_seq_one_letter_code
_entity_poly.pdbx_strand_id
1 'polypeptide(L)'
;MAIKTEKVSFKSEGQRISGILHFPESGHPPCVIASHGLLSSKDSEKYIALGERLAREGWAMLRFDFRGIGESEGRIEDDTVTGRIADLGSAINFVRSHPGLGNRIGLVGSSLGGYVCLIRASMEKEINAVVIWATPFHLDDLGSKKGKGEHPLPGEAFSKDLPRHRLLPLLPKISDCLVIHGEEDELVPVDQAWEIFYSLGSPKEIHVIEGADHRLTEPSHRQRAIDLSVDWFKKYL
;
A
#
# COMPACT_ATOMS: atom_id res chain seq x y z
N MET A 1 -3.56 20.26 -17.13
CA MET A 1 -2.37 19.72 -17.83
C MET A 1 -2.35 18.20 -17.69
N ALA A 2 -1.86 17.48 -18.71
CA ALA A 2 -1.80 16.02 -18.68
C ALA A 2 -0.64 15.58 -17.77
N ILE A 3 -0.92 14.70 -16.81
CA ILE A 3 0.10 14.12 -15.93
C ILE A 3 0.94 13.16 -16.74
N LYS A 4 2.26 13.26 -16.62
CA LYS A 4 3.18 12.32 -17.27
C LYS A 4 3.17 11.00 -16.49
N THR A 5 2.90 9.89 -17.19
CA THR A 5 3.06 8.54 -16.65
C THR A 5 4.11 7.78 -17.45
N GLU A 6 4.86 6.92 -16.78
CA GLU A 6 5.89 6.10 -17.40
C GLU A 6 5.72 4.64 -16.94
N LYS A 7 5.72 3.70 -17.91
CA LYS A 7 5.82 2.28 -17.59
C LYS A 7 7.24 1.97 -17.16
N VAL A 8 7.38 1.36 -15.97
CA VAL A 8 8.67 0.98 -15.40
C VAL A 8 8.68 -0.49 -15.02
N SER A 9 9.86 -1.04 -14.88
CA SER A 9 10.02 -2.38 -14.28
C SER A 9 11.30 -2.46 -13.48
N PHE A 10 11.29 -3.32 -12.48
CA PHE A 10 12.45 -3.62 -11.64
C PHE A 10 12.47 -5.12 -11.31
N LYS A 11 13.56 -5.61 -10.74
CA LYS A 11 13.68 -7.03 -10.35
C LYS A 11 13.47 -7.19 -8.85
N SER A 12 12.71 -8.22 -8.48
CA SER A 12 12.58 -8.71 -7.11
C SER A 12 12.84 -10.22 -7.10
N GLU A 13 13.89 -10.65 -6.42
CA GLU A 13 14.31 -12.05 -6.33
C GLU A 13 14.37 -12.76 -7.70
N GLY A 14 14.86 -12.03 -8.71
CA GLY A 14 15.01 -12.53 -10.08
C GLY A 14 13.78 -12.35 -10.98
N GLN A 15 12.60 -12.11 -10.43
CA GLN A 15 11.38 -11.86 -11.19
C GLN A 15 11.23 -10.39 -11.58
N ARG A 16 10.69 -10.12 -12.76
CA ARG A 16 10.38 -8.77 -13.23
C ARG A 16 9.07 -8.30 -12.61
N ILE A 17 9.12 -7.19 -11.92
CA ILE A 17 7.96 -6.51 -11.34
C ILE A 17 7.61 -5.33 -12.24
N SER A 18 6.33 -5.22 -12.62
CA SER A 18 5.79 -4.17 -13.48
C SER A 18 5.18 -3.04 -12.66
N GLY A 19 5.45 -1.81 -13.06
CA GLY A 19 4.91 -0.63 -12.40
C GLY A 19 4.60 0.50 -13.36
N ILE A 20 3.90 1.50 -12.83
CA ILE A 20 3.66 2.78 -13.48
C ILE A 20 4.08 3.88 -12.52
N LEU A 21 4.91 4.78 -13.00
CA LEU A 21 5.37 5.94 -12.28
C LEU A 21 4.61 7.18 -12.77
N HIS A 22 3.94 7.87 -11.88
CA HIS A 22 3.35 9.17 -12.11
C HIS A 22 4.37 10.24 -11.75
N PHE A 23 4.59 11.21 -12.64
CA PHE A 23 5.51 12.30 -12.41
C PHE A 23 4.80 13.64 -12.36
N PRO A 24 5.23 14.57 -11.48
CA PRO A 24 4.93 15.98 -11.63
C PRO A 24 5.64 16.56 -12.87
N GLU A 25 5.34 17.79 -13.20
CA GLU A 25 5.88 18.43 -14.42
C GLU A 25 7.41 18.60 -14.42
N SER A 26 8.03 18.74 -13.24
CA SER A 26 9.48 19.03 -13.14
C SER A 26 10.03 18.70 -11.74
N GLY A 27 11.34 18.66 -11.64
CA GLY A 27 12.09 18.52 -10.39
C GLY A 27 12.56 17.09 -10.10
N HIS A 28 13.07 16.90 -8.88
CA HIS A 28 13.38 15.60 -8.28
C HIS A 28 12.40 15.36 -7.12
N PRO A 29 11.15 14.98 -7.42
CA PRO A 29 10.09 14.92 -6.43
C PRO A 29 10.30 13.78 -5.43
N PRO A 30 9.82 13.94 -4.18
CA PRO A 30 9.59 12.81 -3.30
C PRO A 30 8.67 11.79 -3.99
N CYS A 31 8.75 10.52 -3.57
CA CYS A 31 7.95 9.47 -4.20
C CYS A 31 7.11 8.70 -3.19
N VAL A 32 5.83 8.56 -3.46
CA VAL A 32 4.93 7.66 -2.74
C VAL A 32 4.88 6.32 -3.47
N ILE A 33 5.07 5.21 -2.74
CA ILE A 33 4.96 3.85 -3.29
C ILE A 33 3.65 3.25 -2.84
N ALA A 34 2.83 2.78 -3.79
CA ALA A 34 1.53 2.19 -3.53
C ALA A 34 1.56 0.66 -3.57
N SER A 35 1.04 0.05 -2.51
CA SER A 35 0.93 -1.40 -2.31
C SER A 35 -0.52 -1.83 -2.34
N HIS A 36 -0.93 -2.55 -3.39
CA HIS A 36 -2.31 -3.01 -3.54
C HIS A 36 -2.65 -4.18 -2.62
N GLY A 37 -3.95 -4.34 -2.33
CA GLY A 37 -4.49 -5.44 -1.53
C GLY A 37 -4.50 -6.78 -2.26
N LEU A 38 -5.00 -7.81 -1.56
CA LEU A 38 -5.25 -9.12 -2.13
C LEU A 38 -6.29 -8.99 -3.26
N LEU A 39 -6.12 -9.73 -4.35
CA LEU A 39 -7.01 -9.72 -5.52
C LEU A 39 -7.22 -8.31 -6.14
N SER A 40 -6.21 -7.47 -6.05
CA SER A 40 -6.18 -6.13 -6.66
C SER A 40 -4.93 -6.00 -7.53
N SER A 41 -4.75 -4.83 -8.16
CA SER A 41 -3.58 -4.55 -9.00
C SER A 41 -3.17 -3.08 -8.91
N LYS A 42 -2.04 -2.74 -9.57
CA LYS A 42 -1.61 -1.37 -9.77
C LYS A 42 -2.65 -0.50 -10.49
N ASP A 43 -3.55 -1.11 -11.26
CA ASP A 43 -4.55 -0.42 -12.07
C ASP A 43 -5.88 -0.17 -11.35
N SER A 44 -5.91 -0.38 -10.03
CA SER A 44 -7.05 0.02 -9.20
C SER A 44 -7.31 1.53 -9.31
N GLU A 45 -8.58 1.91 -9.55
CA GLU A 45 -9.00 3.32 -9.72
C GLU A 45 -8.52 4.23 -8.59
N LYS A 46 -8.53 3.75 -7.35
CA LYS A 46 -8.07 4.53 -6.19
C LYS A 46 -6.59 4.91 -6.28
N TYR A 47 -5.74 4.03 -6.82
CA TYR A 47 -4.32 4.33 -6.97
C TYR A 47 -4.02 5.18 -8.21
N ILE A 48 -4.82 5.01 -9.28
CA ILE A 48 -4.74 5.92 -10.43
C ILE A 48 -5.10 7.34 -9.97
N ALA A 49 -6.24 7.50 -9.30
CA ALA A 49 -6.71 8.80 -8.81
C ALA A 49 -5.72 9.44 -7.79
N LEU A 50 -5.19 8.64 -6.85
CA LEU A 50 -4.19 9.13 -5.89
C LEU A 50 -2.91 9.56 -6.60
N GLY A 51 -2.41 8.77 -7.57
CA GLY A 51 -1.20 9.10 -8.33
C GLY A 51 -1.35 10.39 -9.13
N GLU A 52 -2.50 10.57 -9.76
CA GLU A 52 -2.82 11.82 -10.45
C GLU A 52 -2.89 13.01 -9.50
N ARG A 53 -3.50 12.83 -8.33
CA ARG A 53 -3.59 13.91 -7.34
C ARG A 53 -2.21 14.27 -6.78
N LEU A 54 -1.38 13.29 -6.41
CA LEU A 54 -0.02 13.52 -5.93
C LEU A 54 0.85 14.21 -6.98
N ALA A 55 0.75 13.82 -8.26
CA ALA A 55 1.52 14.46 -9.32
C ALA A 55 1.16 15.94 -9.50
N ARG A 56 -0.13 16.32 -9.33
CA ARG A 56 -0.56 17.74 -9.32
C ARG A 56 -0.01 18.53 -8.13
N GLU A 57 0.25 17.85 -7.02
CA GLU A 57 0.82 18.46 -5.80
C GLU A 57 2.36 18.48 -5.80
N GLY A 58 3.00 17.99 -6.87
CA GLY A 58 4.45 18.03 -7.03
C GLY A 58 5.18 16.78 -6.54
N TRP A 59 4.48 15.66 -6.31
CA TRP A 59 5.07 14.38 -5.91
C TRP A 59 4.98 13.32 -7.00
N ALA A 60 5.96 12.44 -7.03
CA ALA A 60 5.86 11.23 -7.83
C ALA A 60 5.10 10.14 -7.08
N MET A 61 4.49 9.21 -7.82
CA MET A 61 3.92 8.00 -7.23
C MET A 61 4.22 6.78 -8.10
N LEU A 62 4.82 5.76 -7.49
CA LEU A 62 4.98 4.43 -8.06
C LEU A 62 3.82 3.54 -7.61
N ARG A 63 3.03 3.04 -8.55
CA ARG A 63 2.10 1.93 -8.34
C ARG A 63 2.62 0.72 -9.12
N PHE A 64 2.67 -0.45 -8.50
CA PHE A 64 3.23 -1.66 -9.10
C PHE A 64 2.37 -2.88 -8.78
N ASP A 65 2.48 -3.92 -9.60
CA ASP A 65 1.87 -5.22 -9.33
C ASP A 65 2.84 -6.10 -8.55
N PHE A 66 2.38 -6.69 -7.45
CA PHE A 66 3.15 -7.74 -6.78
C PHE A 66 3.37 -8.95 -7.70
N ARG A 67 4.38 -9.78 -7.41
CA ARG A 67 4.67 -11.01 -8.15
C ARG A 67 3.41 -11.85 -8.39
N GLY A 68 3.28 -12.42 -9.57
CA GLY A 68 2.14 -13.26 -9.94
C GLY A 68 0.83 -12.51 -10.19
N ILE A 69 0.85 -11.18 -10.11
CA ILE A 69 -0.32 -10.32 -10.32
C ILE A 69 -0.10 -9.43 -11.54
N GLY A 70 -1.18 -9.17 -12.29
CA GLY A 70 -1.20 -8.22 -13.40
C GLY A 70 -0.13 -8.48 -14.45
N GLU A 71 0.75 -7.50 -14.67
CA GLU A 71 1.84 -7.60 -15.66
C GLU A 71 3.19 -8.03 -15.04
N SER A 72 3.26 -8.32 -13.73
CA SER A 72 4.46 -8.83 -13.06
C SER A 72 4.64 -10.32 -13.31
N GLU A 73 5.92 -10.74 -13.38
CA GLU A 73 6.26 -12.16 -13.49
C GLU A 73 5.93 -12.92 -12.20
N GLY A 74 5.94 -14.24 -12.29
CA GLY A 74 5.57 -15.16 -11.21
C GLY A 74 4.18 -15.73 -11.41
N ARG A 75 3.71 -16.47 -10.42
CA ARG A 75 2.40 -17.11 -10.43
C ARG A 75 1.63 -16.69 -9.19
N ILE A 76 0.32 -16.56 -9.28
CA ILE A 76 -0.53 -16.16 -8.15
C ILE A 76 -0.43 -17.15 -6.98
N GLU A 77 -0.16 -18.42 -7.27
CA GLU A 77 0.03 -19.46 -6.26
C GLU A 77 1.29 -19.23 -5.40
N ASP A 78 2.25 -18.44 -5.92
CA ASP A 78 3.49 -18.08 -5.25
C ASP A 78 3.38 -16.75 -4.49
N ASP A 79 2.21 -16.06 -4.58
CA ASP A 79 1.95 -14.83 -3.84
C ASP A 79 1.87 -15.13 -2.34
N THR A 80 2.76 -14.54 -1.57
CA THR A 80 2.86 -14.69 -0.12
C THR A 80 3.12 -13.34 0.53
N VAL A 81 2.85 -13.20 1.82
CA VAL A 81 3.19 -11.97 2.57
C VAL A 81 4.69 -11.73 2.54
N THR A 82 5.50 -12.78 2.73
CA THR A 82 6.97 -12.73 2.61
C THR A 82 7.41 -12.21 1.24
N GLY A 83 6.83 -12.75 0.16
CA GLY A 83 7.11 -12.32 -1.21
C GLY A 83 6.74 -10.85 -1.45
N ARG A 84 5.57 -10.42 -0.96
CA ARG A 84 5.14 -9.02 -1.07
C ARG A 84 6.05 -8.05 -0.30
N ILE A 85 6.55 -8.46 0.87
CA ILE A 85 7.54 -7.67 1.64
C ILE A 85 8.83 -7.51 0.83
N ALA A 86 9.30 -8.57 0.16
CA ALA A 86 10.48 -8.52 -0.71
C ALA A 86 10.25 -7.61 -1.93
N ASP A 87 9.08 -7.71 -2.57
CA ASP A 87 8.72 -6.90 -3.73
C ASP A 87 8.64 -5.41 -3.38
N LEU A 88 8.01 -5.05 -2.25
CA LEU A 88 7.98 -3.68 -1.78
C LEU A 88 9.38 -3.16 -1.44
N GLY A 89 10.24 -3.99 -0.86
CA GLY A 89 11.65 -3.64 -0.64
C GLY A 89 12.39 -3.36 -1.94
N SER A 90 12.14 -4.15 -2.98
CA SER A 90 12.70 -3.94 -4.30
C SER A 90 12.16 -2.67 -4.97
N ALA A 91 10.87 -2.35 -4.77
CA ALA A 91 10.27 -1.09 -5.21
C ALA A 91 10.91 0.13 -4.52
N ILE A 92 11.17 0.05 -3.21
CA ILE A 92 11.88 1.10 -2.47
C ILE A 92 13.30 1.30 -3.03
N ASN A 93 14.03 0.22 -3.28
CA ASN A 93 15.38 0.30 -3.86
C ASN A 93 15.35 0.88 -5.29
N PHE A 94 14.35 0.51 -6.09
CA PHE A 94 14.14 1.09 -7.42
C PHE A 94 13.93 2.61 -7.33
N VAL A 95 13.05 3.08 -6.44
CA VAL A 95 12.80 4.53 -6.25
C VAL A 95 14.06 5.24 -5.79
N ARG A 96 14.82 4.70 -4.83
CA ARG A 96 16.08 5.28 -4.35
C ARG A 96 17.15 5.41 -5.44
N SER A 97 17.19 4.48 -6.37
CA SER A 97 18.18 4.49 -7.47
C SER A 97 17.73 5.25 -8.71
N HIS A 98 16.47 5.70 -8.74
CA HIS A 98 15.91 6.34 -9.93
C HIS A 98 16.39 7.80 -10.07
N PRO A 99 17.09 8.16 -11.17
CA PRO A 99 17.75 9.47 -11.30
C PRO A 99 16.78 10.66 -11.35
N GLY A 100 15.51 10.42 -11.65
CA GLY A 100 14.46 11.46 -11.71
C GLY A 100 13.69 11.66 -10.41
N LEU A 101 14.02 10.95 -9.33
CA LEU A 101 13.30 11.01 -8.06
C LEU A 101 14.19 11.55 -6.93
N GLY A 102 13.57 12.16 -5.94
CA GLY A 102 14.21 12.54 -4.68
C GLY A 102 14.33 11.35 -3.71
N ASN A 103 14.98 11.59 -2.59
CA ASN A 103 15.31 10.57 -1.57
C ASN A 103 14.26 10.44 -0.46
N ARG A 104 13.19 11.24 -0.48
CA ARG A 104 12.10 11.12 0.49
C ARG A 104 11.05 10.16 -0.05
N ILE A 105 10.69 9.16 0.76
CA ILE A 105 9.80 8.06 0.38
C ILE A 105 8.63 7.97 1.34
N GLY A 106 7.41 8.01 0.78
CA GLY A 106 6.20 7.65 1.48
C GLY A 106 5.68 6.29 1.03
N LEU A 107 4.96 5.60 1.90
CA LEU A 107 4.25 4.36 1.57
C LEU A 107 2.74 4.58 1.69
N VAL A 108 1.98 4.05 0.75
CA VAL A 108 0.53 3.92 0.88
C VAL A 108 0.10 2.50 0.56
N GLY A 109 -0.74 1.91 1.39
CA GLY A 109 -1.22 0.56 1.14
C GLY A 109 -2.67 0.35 1.57
N SER A 110 -3.37 -0.54 0.89
CA SER A 110 -4.77 -0.89 1.22
C SER A 110 -4.89 -2.36 1.54
N SER A 111 -5.64 -2.68 2.60
CA SER A 111 -5.88 -4.06 3.04
C SER A 111 -4.53 -4.79 3.28
N LEU A 112 -4.31 -5.95 2.67
CA LEU A 112 -3.03 -6.67 2.76
C LEU A 112 -1.84 -5.81 2.31
N GLY A 113 -2.02 -4.88 1.35
CA GLY A 113 -0.96 -3.95 0.95
C GLY A 113 -0.57 -2.98 2.07
N GLY A 114 -1.52 -2.53 2.88
CA GLY A 114 -1.26 -1.73 4.08
C GLY A 114 -0.50 -2.52 5.15
N TYR A 115 -0.86 -3.79 5.33
CA TYR A 115 -0.16 -4.70 6.22
C TYR A 115 1.33 -4.85 5.84
N VAL A 116 1.58 -5.04 4.54
CA VAL A 116 2.95 -5.13 3.98
C VAL A 116 3.70 -3.80 4.16
N CYS A 117 3.03 -2.65 3.96
CA CYS A 117 3.62 -1.34 4.22
C CYS A 117 4.07 -1.17 5.67
N LEU A 118 3.25 -1.57 6.64
CA LEU A 118 3.60 -1.51 8.06
C LEU A 118 4.82 -2.36 8.39
N ILE A 119 4.85 -3.62 7.92
CA ILE A 119 6.03 -4.47 8.13
C ILE A 119 7.27 -3.80 7.54
N ARG A 120 7.19 -3.34 6.30
CA ARG A 120 8.34 -2.75 5.61
C ARG A 120 8.81 -1.46 6.27
N ALA A 121 7.89 -0.59 6.69
CA ALA A 121 8.22 0.63 7.43
C ALA A 121 8.93 0.34 8.76
N SER A 122 8.60 -0.76 9.44
CA SER A 122 9.30 -1.16 10.67
C SER A 122 10.76 -1.59 10.45
N MET A 123 11.12 -1.94 9.21
CA MET A 123 12.46 -2.40 8.81
C MET A 123 13.31 -1.28 8.19
N GLU A 124 12.68 -0.24 7.67
CA GLU A 124 13.30 0.84 6.89
C GLU A 124 13.20 2.18 7.61
N LYS A 125 14.30 2.63 8.22
CA LYS A 125 14.35 3.90 8.95
C LYS A 125 14.15 5.15 8.08
N GLU A 126 14.26 5.02 6.77
CA GLU A 126 14.23 6.12 5.81
C GLU A 126 12.84 6.31 5.16
N ILE A 127 11.83 5.60 5.64
CA ILE A 127 10.44 5.87 5.24
C ILE A 127 9.94 7.08 6.03
N ASN A 128 9.55 8.12 5.30
CA ASN A 128 9.20 9.42 5.89
C ASN A 128 7.73 9.51 6.33
N ALA A 129 6.85 8.77 5.66
CA ALA A 129 5.42 8.77 5.96
C ALA A 129 4.76 7.46 5.52
N VAL A 130 3.79 7.01 6.29
CA VAL A 130 2.99 5.82 5.96
C VAL A 130 1.51 6.17 6.00
N VAL A 131 0.78 5.71 5.00
CA VAL A 131 -0.69 5.79 4.97
C VAL A 131 -1.25 4.39 4.72
N ILE A 132 -2.17 3.97 5.55
CA ILE A 132 -2.83 2.67 5.39
C ILE A 132 -4.34 2.81 5.32
N TRP A 133 -4.95 2.08 4.36
CA TRP A 133 -6.40 2.07 4.14
C TRP A 133 -6.97 0.68 4.39
N ALA A 134 -8.02 0.57 5.22
CA ALA A 134 -8.75 -0.68 5.47
C ALA A 134 -7.82 -1.87 5.77
N THR A 135 -6.81 -1.64 6.59
CA THR A 135 -5.72 -2.61 6.84
C THR A 135 -6.06 -3.54 8.00
N PRO A 136 -5.94 -4.87 7.84
CA PRO A 136 -6.15 -5.81 8.93
C PRO A 136 -5.01 -5.74 9.95
N PHE A 137 -5.34 -5.91 11.23
CA PHE A 137 -4.37 -6.15 12.28
C PHE A 137 -4.02 -7.65 12.38
N HIS A 138 -5.03 -8.51 12.16
CA HIS A 138 -4.90 -9.96 12.15
C HIS A 138 -5.07 -10.52 10.73
N LEU A 139 -4.18 -11.42 10.32
CA LEU A 139 -4.28 -12.09 9.01
C LEU A 139 -5.06 -13.42 9.06
N ASP A 140 -5.34 -13.92 10.25
CA ASP A 140 -5.95 -15.24 10.44
C ASP A 140 -7.33 -15.36 9.76
N ASP A 141 -8.07 -14.25 9.69
CA ASP A 141 -9.38 -14.18 9.05
C ASP A 141 -9.32 -14.17 7.52
N LEU A 142 -8.21 -13.75 6.94
CA LEU A 142 -8.05 -13.72 5.47
C LEU A 142 -7.95 -15.11 4.86
N GLY A 143 -7.43 -16.10 5.59
CA GLY A 143 -7.32 -17.49 5.14
C GLY A 143 -8.61 -18.30 5.22
N SER A 144 -9.57 -17.86 6.04
CA SER A 144 -10.80 -18.62 6.32
C SER A 144 -11.97 -18.25 5.41
N LYS A 145 -11.99 -17.06 4.84
CA LYS A 145 -13.06 -16.62 3.93
C LYS A 145 -12.77 -17.18 2.53
N LYS A 146 -13.32 -18.36 2.23
CA LYS A 146 -13.42 -18.86 0.85
C LYS A 146 -14.19 -17.82 0.04
N GLY A 147 -13.46 -17.01 -0.72
CA GLY A 147 -14.06 -16.02 -1.61
C GLY A 147 -15.03 -16.70 -2.58
N LYS A 148 -16.27 -16.28 -2.57
CA LYS A 148 -17.24 -16.59 -3.63
C LYS A 148 -16.95 -15.70 -4.84
N GLY A 149 -15.73 -15.78 -5.41
CA GLY A 149 -15.34 -14.93 -6.52
C GLY A 149 -14.63 -15.72 -7.62
N GLU A 150 -14.74 -15.24 -8.85
CA GLU A 150 -14.17 -15.82 -10.08
C GLU A 150 -12.63 -15.69 -10.17
N HIS A 151 -11.97 -15.13 -9.15
CA HIS A 151 -10.52 -14.95 -9.15
C HIS A 151 -9.82 -16.09 -8.40
N PRO A 152 -8.72 -16.62 -8.94
CA PRO A 152 -7.92 -17.60 -8.23
C PRO A 152 -7.40 -16.98 -6.92
N LEU A 153 -7.60 -17.70 -5.82
CA LEU A 153 -7.02 -17.32 -4.52
C LEU A 153 -5.54 -17.69 -4.50
N PRO A 154 -4.73 -17.01 -3.69
CA PRO A 154 -3.36 -17.45 -3.42
C PRO A 154 -3.36 -18.91 -2.96
N GLY A 155 -2.31 -19.64 -3.33
CA GLY A 155 -2.19 -21.06 -3.05
C GLY A 155 -1.93 -21.41 -1.59
N GLU A 156 -1.64 -22.69 -1.33
CA GLU A 156 -1.30 -23.21 0.00
C GLU A 156 -0.08 -22.48 0.61
N ALA A 157 0.85 -21.99 -0.22
CA ALA A 157 2.00 -21.22 0.20
C ALA A 157 1.60 -19.95 0.97
N PHE A 158 0.55 -19.24 0.52
CA PHE A 158 0.02 -18.06 1.20
C PHE A 158 -0.48 -18.42 2.62
N SER A 159 -1.34 -19.44 2.72
CA SER A 159 -1.89 -19.86 4.01
C SER A 159 -0.83 -20.32 5.00
N LYS A 160 0.24 -20.99 4.52
CA LYS A 160 1.38 -21.40 5.35
C LYS A 160 2.27 -20.24 5.79
N ASP A 161 2.28 -19.14 5.02
CA ASP A 161 3.08 -17.97 5.30
C ASP A 161 2.41 -17.01 6.29
N LEU A 162 1.08 -16.90 6.30
CA LEU A 162 0.32 -15.99 7.16
C LEU A 162 0.73 -16.03 8.65
N PRO A 163 0.89 -17.21 9.29
CA PRO A 163 1.22 -17.29 10.72
C PRO A 163 2.61 -16.74 11.08
N ARG A 164 3.49 -16.54 10.08
CA ARG A 164 4.85 -16.01 10.28
C ARG A 164 4.87 -14.52 10.53
N HIS A 165 3.77 -13.83 10.24
CA HIS A 165 3.69 -12.38 10.29
C HIS A 165 2.78 -11.92 11.42
N ARG A 166 3.27 -11.00 12.25
CA ARG A 166 2.55 -10.37 13.34
C ARG A 166 2.92 -8.90 13.40
N LEU A 167 1.92 -8.01 13.42
CA LEU A 167 2.15 -6.57 13.46
C LEU A 167 2.50 -6.06 14.86
N LEU A 168 1.87 -6.58 15.89
CA LEU A 168 1.96 -6.05 17.26
C LEU A 168 3.39 -5.70 17.72
N PRO A 169 4.41 -6.57 17.55
CA PRO A 169 5.77 -6.26 17.99
C PRO A 169 6.48 -5.22 17.11
N LEU A 170 5.94 -4.88 15.96
CA LEU A 170 6.54 -3.99 14.98
C LEU A 170 5.98 -2.56 15.07
N LEU A 171 4.68 -2.42 15.36
CA LEU A 171 3.96 -1.14 15.34
C LEU A 171 4.56 -0.04 16.21
N PRO A 172 5.11 -0.31 17.43
CA PRO A 172 5.73 0.74 18.23
C PRO A 172 6.96 1.42 17.58
N LYS A 173 7.53 0.78 16.54
CA LYS A 173 8.70 1.30 15.81
C LYS A 173 8.29 2.21 14.63
N ILE A 174 7.01 2.31 14.33
CA ILE A 174 6.48 3.04 13.18
C ILE A 174 5.85 4.33 13.69
N SER A 175 6.36 5.46 13.22
CA SER A 175 5.81 6.80 13.40
C SER A 175 5.36 7.37 12.08
N ASP A 176 4.83 8.59 12.09
CA ASP A 176 4.37 9.29 10.89
C ASP A 176 3.38 8.44 10.07
N CYS A 177 2.45 7.80 10.77
CA CYS A 177 1.49 6.87 10.20
C CYS A 177 0.04 7.36 10.31
N LEU A 178 -0.64 7.43 9.16
CA LEU A 178 -2.07 7.72 9.04
C LEU A 178 -2.84 6.42 8.80
N VAL A 179 -3.83 6.15 9.65
CA VAL A 179 -4.77 5.04 9.50
C VAL A 179 -6.10 5.58 8.97
N ILE A 180 -6.58 5.03 7.84
CA ILE A 180 -7.89 5.36 7.27
C ILE A 180 -8.70 4.05 7.16
N HIS A 181 -9.93 4.06 7.68
CA HIS A 181 -10.78 2.87 7.68
C HIS A 181 -12.24 3.24 7.41
N GLY A 182 -12.96 2.35 6.74
CA GLY A 182 -14.40 2.48 6.57
C GLY A 182 -15.15 2.00 7.80
N GLU A 183 -16.16 2.74 8.23
CA GLU A 183 -17.00 2.35 9.39
C GLU A 183 -17.75 1.05 9.12
N GLU A 184 -18.24 0.87 7.87
CA GLU A 184 -19.01 -0.30 7.45
C GLU A 184 -18.14 -1.33 6.68
N ASP A 185 -16.86 -1.43 7.02
CA ASP A 185 -15.95 -2.40 6.41
C ASP A 185 -16.37 -3.83 6.73
N GLU A 186 -16.91 -4.52 5.73
CA GLU A 186 -17.47 -5.87 5.83
C GLU A 186 -16.41 -6.98 5.84
N LEU A 187 -15.15 -6.65 5.51
CA LEU A 187 -14.05 -7.61 5.44
C LEU A 187 -13.11 -7.50 6.64
N VAL A 188 -12.77 -6.29 7.03
CA VAL A 188 -11.88 -5.99 8.15
C VAL A 188 -12.61 -5.11 9.15
N PRO A 189 -13.06 -5.64 10.30
CA PRO A 189 -13.75 -4.85 11.31
C PRO A 189 -12.97 -3.60 11.71
N VAL A 190 -13.66 -2.47 11.85
CA VAL A 190 -13.07 -1.17 12.19
C VAL A 190 -12.28 -1.20 13.51
N ASP A 191 -12.60 -2.09 14.42
CA ASP A 191 -11.87 -2.28 15.68
C ASP A 191 -10.38 -2.63 15.43
N GLN A 192 -10.07 -3.34 14.35
CA GLN A 192 -8.69 -3.64 13.98
C GLN A 192 -7.89 -2.38 13.60
N ALA A 193 -8.54 -1.36 13.04
CA ALA A 193 -7.90 -0.08 12.78
C ALA A 193 -7.51 0.64 14.08
N TRP A 194 -8.37 0.55 15.10
CA TRP A 194 -8.07 1.10 16.43
C TRP A 194 -6.94 0.32 17.12
N GLU A 195 -6.90 -1.01 16.99
CA GLU A 195 -5.78 -1.83 17.50
C GLU A 195 -4.45 -1.41 16.87
N ILE A 196 -4.41 -1.21 15.55
CA ILE A 196 -3.23 -0.67 14.86
C ILE A 196 -2.90 0.70 15.43
N PHE A 197 -3.86 1.62 15.44
CA PHE A 197 -3.64 2.99 15.88
C PHE A 197 -3.08 3.08 17.29
N TYR A 198 -3.65 2.37 18.26
CA TYR A 198 -3.16 2.41 19.64
C TYR A 198 -1.75 1.84 19.78
N SER A 199 -1.37 0.90 18.93
CA SER A 199 -0.07 0.22 18.98
C SER A 199 1.04 0.97 18.24
N LEU A 200 0.72 1.90 17.32
CA LEU A 200 1.72 2.70 16.58
C LEU A 200 2.50 3.65 17.49
N GLY A 201 3.75 3.95 17.08
CA GLY A 201 4.51 5.10 17.59
C GLY A 201 3.90 6.44 17.16
N SER A 202 4.36 7.54 17.75
CA SER A 202 3.92 8.90 17.40
C SER A 202 4.96 9.62 16.56
N PRO A 203 4.54 10.53 15.67
CA PRO A 203 3.17 10.98 15.42
C PRO A 203 2.33 9.98 14.63
N LYS A 204 1.02 9.97 14.89
CA LYS A 204 0.04 9.12 14.24
C LYS A 204 -1.34 9.78 14.23
N GLU A 205 -2.16 9.47 13.23
CA GLU A 205 -3.57 9.88 13.15
C GLU A 205 -4.44 8.71 12.69
N ILE A 206 -5.73 8.75 13.02
CA ILE A 206 -6.74 7.81 12.53
C ILE A 206 -7.97 8.55 12.06
N HIS A 207 -8.52 8.15 10.90
CA HIS A 207 -9.79 8.62 10.38
C HIS A 207 -10.68 7.45 10.01
N VAL A 208 -11.83 7.35 10.67
CA VAL A 208 -12.91 6.44 10.29
C VAL A 208 -13.87 7.21 9.39
N ILE A 209 -14.13 6.69 8.19
CA ILE A 209 -15.05 7.30 7.22
C ILE A 209 -16.42 6.66 7.41
N GLU A 210 -17.39 7.48 7.82
CA GLU A 210 -18.77 7.09 8.07
C GLU A 210 -19.40 6.44 6.82
N GLY A 211 -20.04 5.29 6.97
CA GLY A 211 -20.71 4.54 5.93
C GLY A 211 -19.81 3.93 4.85
N ALA A 212 -18.50 4.04 4.98
CA ALA A 212 -17.58 3.52 3.96
C ALA A 212 -17.35 2.01 4.10
N ASP A 213 -17.35 1.32 2.96
CA ASP A 213 -17.04 -0.09 2.81
C ASP A 213 -15.52 -0.36 2.74
N HIS A 214 -15.13 -1.65 2.73
CA HIS A 214 -13.71 -2.08 2.63
C HIS A 214 -12.96 -1.49 1.43
N ARG A 215 -13.64 -1.36 0.30
CA ARG A 215 -13.01 -0.94 -0.97
C ARG A 215 -13.04 0.54 -1.21
N LEU A 216 -13.74 1.31 -0.38
CA LEU A 216 -14.06 2.71 -0.61
C LEU A 216 -14.75 2.87 -1.98
N THR A 217 -15.79 2.07 -2.19
CA THR A 217 -16.48 1.96 -3.48
C THR A 217 -17.15 3.27 -3.85
N GLU A 218 -17.77 3.94 -2.86
CA GLU A 218 -18.40 5.24 -3.08
C GLU A 218 -17.35 6.30 -3.42
N PRO A 219 -17.52 7.07 -4.54
CA PRO A 219 -16.55 8.07 -4.96
C PRO A 219 -16.22 9.13 -3.90
N SER A 220 -17.20 9.54 -3.10
CA SER A 220 -17.02 10.50 -2.01
C SER A 220 -16.11 9.97 -0.90
N HIS A 221 -16.28 8.72 -0.50
CA HIS A 221 -15.44 8.07 0.50
C HIS A 221 -14.00 7.90 -0.01
N ARG A 222 -13.86 7.49 -1.26
CA ARG A 222 -12.56 7.38 -1.93
C ARG A 222 -11.86 8.74 -2.03
N GLN A 223 -12.58 9.78 -2.42
CA GLN A 223 -12.03 11.13 -2.48
C GLN A 223 -11.58 11.62 -1.10
N ARG A 224 -12.37 11.36 -0.05
CA ARG A 224 -12.01 11.70 1.32
C ARG A 224 -10.71 11.03 1.76
N ALA A 225 -10.54 9.73 1.47
CA ALA A 225 -9.32 9.00 1.79
C ALA A 225 -8.10 9.55 1.02
N ILE A 226 -8.28 9.93 -0.25
CA ILE A 226 -7.24 10.56 -1.06
C ILE A 226 -6.83 11.91 -0.46
N ASP A 227 -7.79 12.77 -0.11
CA ASP A 227 -7.49 14.10 0.44
C ASP A 227 -6.74 13.99 1.78
N LEU A 228 -7.20 13.14 2.69
CA LEU A 228 -6.50 12.85 3.95
C LEU A 228 -5.08 12.34 3.73
N SER A 229 -4.89 11.46 2.74
CA SER A 229 -3.56 10.92 2.41
C SER A 229 -2.61 12.00 1.88
N VAL A 230 -3.12 12.86 0.99
CA VAL A 230 -2.35 13.98 0.43
C VAL A 230 -1.96 14.96 1.53
N ASP A 231 -2.90 15.31 2.42
CA ASP A 231 -2.61 16.25 3.54
C ASP A 231 -1.57 15.65 4.50
N TRP A 232 -1.62 14.33 4.74
CA TRP A 232 -0.61 13.62 5.53
C TRP A 232 0.77 13.67 4.87
N PHE A 233 0.85 13.36 3.58
CA PHE A 233 2.11 13.44 2.85
C PHE A 233 2.66 14.88 2.79
N LYS A 234 1.81 15.94 2.68
CA LYS A 234 2.25 17.32 2.78
C LYS A 234 2.96 17.65 4.10
N LYS A 235 2.54 17.02 5.16
CA LYS A 235 3.08 17.26 6.50
C LYS A 235 4.39 16.53 6.77
N TYR A 236 4.56 15.34 6.21
CA TYR A 236 5.66 14.44 6.58
C TYR A 236 6.57 14.02 5.43
N LEU A 237 6.18 14.22 4.17
CA LEU A 237 6.94 13.91 2.97
C LEU A 237 7.37 15.16 2.21
#